data_39d04bee50f8504d23b154162083f11b
#
_entry.id   39d04bee50f8504d23b154162083f11b
#
_cell.length_a   1.000
_cell.length_b   1.000
_cell.length_c   1.000
_cell.angle_alpha   90.00
_cell.angle_beta   90.00
_cell.angle_gamma   90.00
#
_symmetry.space_group_name_H-M   'P 1'
#
loop_
_entity.id
_entity.type
_entity.pdbx_description
1 polymer ?
#
loop_
_entity_poly.entity_id
_entity_poly.type
_entity_poly.pdbx_seq_one_letter_code
_entity_poly.pdbx_strand_id
1 'polypeptide(L)'
;MELVDLLNNRKELTGETCERNAVPDGKYRLSIHIWIINDKNEILIQQRSANRKKFPNMWTNTGGACIAGETSIETVFRELKEELDITPSVDNLELIASYKREKDYVDVWGLKQNINITDLKFNDNEVQDAKWVTVE
;
A
#
# COMPACT_ATOMS: atom_id res chain seq x y z
N MET A 1 -14.44 10.84 -6.08
CA MET A 1 -14.72 9.85 -5.02
C MET A 1 -14.28 8.47 -5.50
N GLU A 2 -13.45 7.82 -4.72
CA GLU A 2 -12.93 6.50 -5.09
C GLU A 2 -13.88 5.39 -4.65
N LEU A 3 -14.17 4.48 -5.58
CA LEU A 3 -14.92 3.26 -5.27
C LEU A 3 -13.94 2.11 -5.12
N VAL A 4 -14.31 1.15 -4.29
CA VAL A 4 -13.59 -0.10 -4.11
C VAL A 4 -14.50 -1.26 -4.49
N ASP A 5 -13.90 -2.32 -5.00
CA ASP A 5 -14.62 -3.58 -5.24
C ASP A 5 -14.90 -4.27 -3.91
N LEU A 6 -16.09 -4.89 -3.80
CA LEU A 6 -16.42 -5.69 -2.62
C LEU A 6 -16.11 -7.16 -2.87
N LEU A 7 -15.43 -7.75 -1.91
CA LEU A 7 -15.09 -9.17 -1.87
C LEU A 7 -15.94 -9.88 -0.84
N ASN A 8 -16.21 -11.16 -1.09
CA ASN A 8 -16.91 -12.01 -0.13
C ASN A 8 -15.92 -12.65 0.86
N ASN A 9 -16.43 -13.54 1.72
CA ASN A 9 -15.66 -14.25 2.74
C ASN A 9 -14.67 -15.29 2.18
N ARG A 10 -14.67 -15.50 0.84
CA ARG A 10 -13.70 -16.35 0.14
C ARG A 10 -12.72 -15.54 -0.71
N LYS A 11 -12.67 -14.22 -0.49
CA LYS A 11 -11.83 -13.30 -1.25
C LYS A 11 -12.18 -13.26 -2.75
N GLU A 12 -13.44 -13.48 -3.06
CA GLU A 12 -13.94 -13.43 -4.45
C GLU A 12 -14.68 -12.13 -4.70
N LEU A 13 -14.56 -11.60 -5.91
CA LEU A 13 -15.30 -10.41 -6.34
C LEU A 13 -16.80 -10.69 -6.33
N THR A 14 -17.58 -9.80 -5.72
CA THR A 14 -19.04 -9.91 -5.69
C THR A 14 -19.70 -9.22 -6.87
N GLY A 15 -18.98 -8.38 -7.60
CA GLY A 15 -19.54 -7.54 -8.66
C GLY A 15 -20.10 -6.22 -8.14
N GLU A 16 -20.10 -6.01 -6.83
CA GLU A 16 -20.56 -4.78 -6.20
C GLU A 16 -19.40 -3.89 -5.84
N THR A 17 -19.66 -2.58 -5.78
CA THR A 17 -18.69 -1.58 -5.35
C THR A 17 -19.29 -0.72 -4.25
N CYS A 18 -18.44 -0.03 -3.50
CA CYS A 18 -18.87 0.96 -2.52
C CYS A 18 -17.78 1.99 -2.31
N GLU A 19 -18.09 3.01 -1.55
CA GLU A 19 -17.07 3.94 -1.08
C GLU A 19 -16.14 3.22 -0.11
N ARG A 20 -14.89 3.59 -0.13
CA ARG A 20 -13.80 2.96 0.61
C ARG A 20 -14.09 2.78 2.11
N ASN A 21 -14.77 3.75 2.73
CA ASN A 21 -15.06 3.73 4.17
C ASN A 21 -16.49 3.26 4.50
N ALA A 22 -17.21 2.73 3.49
CA ALA A 22 -18.60 2.30 3.62
C ALA A 22 -18.78 0.80 3.39
N VAL A 23 -17.76 0.00 3.66
CA VAL A 23 -17.80 -1.46 3.46
C VAL A 23 -18.81 -2.08 4.42
N PRO A 24 -19.86 -2.75 3.89
CA PRO A 24 -20.88 -3.34 4.77
C PRO A 24 -20.35 -4.57 5.51
N ASP A 25 -21.04 -4.94 6.58
CA ASP A 25 -20.70 -6.13 7.36
C ASP A 25 -20.75 -7.38 6.48
N GLY A 26 -19.77 -8.27 6.67
CA GLY A 26 -19.68 -9.51 5.89
C GLY A 26 -19.11 -9.33 4.49
N LYS A 27 -18.67 -8.11 4.16
CA LYS A 27 -17.97 -7.80 2.90
C LYS A 27 -16.62 -7.18 3.23
N TYR A 28 -15.74 -7.17 2.23
CA TYR A 28 -14.35 -6.77 2.40
C TYR A 28 -13.89 -5.98 1.17
N ARG A 29 -13.01 -5.02 1.39
CA ARG A 29 -12.25 -4.41 0.30
C ARG A 29 -10.86 -5.04 0.26
N LEU A 30 -10.09 -4.79 -0.80
CA LEU A 30 -8.70 -5.23 -0.89
C LEU A 30 -7.78 -4.05 -0.58
N SER A 31 -6.81 -4.29 0.28
CA SER A 31 -5.76 -3.33 0.61
C SER A 31 -4.40 -3.98 0.37
N ILE A 32 -3.37 -3.19 0.16
CA ILE A 32 -2.01 -3.68 0.01
C ILE A 32 -1.07 -2.99 0.99
N HIS A 33 -0.06 -3.70 1.45
CA HIS A 33 1.09 -3.17 2.16
C HIS A 33 2.34 -3.58 1.40
N ILE A 34 3.33 -2.70 1.33
CA ILE A 34 4.57 -2.95 0.59
C ILE A 34 5.76 -2.77 1.53
N TRP A 35 6.58 -3.81 1.64
CA TRP A 35 7.85 -3.76 2.36
C TRP A 35 8.96 -3.59 1.34
N ILE A 36 9.70 -2.49 1.38
CA ILE A 36 10.80 -2.21 0.46
C ILE A 36 12.10 -2.47 1.22
N ILE A 37 12.92 -3.38 0.69
CA ILE A 37 14.14 -3.87 1.33
C ILE A 37 15.31 -3.63 0.38
N ASN A 38 16.43 -3.13 0.90
CA ASN A 38 17.65 -2.92 0.12
C ASN A 38 18.68 -4.04 0.37
N ASP A 39 19.83 -3.97 -0.27
CA ASP A 39 20.93 -4.94 -0.14
C ASP A 39 21.57 -4.99 1.25
N LYS A 40 21.33 -3.97 2.07
CA LYS A 40 21.85 -3.90 3.45
C LYS A 40 20.85 -4.45 4.46
N ASN A 41 19.77 -5.08 4.00
CA ASN A 41 18.67 -5.56 4.84
C ASN A 41 18.01 -4.45 5.65
N GLU A 42 17.97 -3.25 5.09
CA GLU A 42 17.24 -2.13 5.67
C GLU A 42 15.86 -2.05 5.02
N ILE A 43 14.89 -1.54 5.76
CA ILE A 43 13.51 -1.36 5.31
C ILE A 43 13.26 0.12 5.11
N LEU A 44 12.61 0.48 4.02
CA LEU A 44 12.18 1.84 3.76
C LEU A 44 10.87 2.10 4.49
N ILE A 45 10.86 3.11 5.34
CA ILE A 45 9.63 3.60 5.96
C ILE A 45 9.37 5.03 5.53
N GLN A 46 8.10 5.41 5.54
CA GLN A 46 7.66 6.73 5.15
C GLN A 46 6.89 7.40 6.27
N GLN A 47 6.95 8.70 6.33
CA GLN A 47 6.25 9.49 7.34
C GLN A 47 4.99 10.10 6.74
N ARG A 48 3.86 9.85 7.38
CA ARG A 48 2.58 10.46 7.00
C ARG A 48 2.66 11.97 7.21
N SER A 49 2.10 12.70 6.27
CA SER A 49 2.10 14.16 6.33
C SER A 49 1.37 14.69 7.55
N ALA A 50 1.78 15.86 8.02
CA ALA A 50 1.18 16.53 9.18
C ALA A 50 -0.29 16.89 8.96
N ASN A 51 -0.71 17.01 7.70
CA ASN A 51 -2.10 17.36 7.34
C ASN A 51 -3.04 16.15 7.23
N ARG A 52 -2.55 14.93 7.49
CA ARG A 52 -3.41 13.73 7.46
C ARG A 52 -4.35 13.72 8.67
N LYS A 53 -5.60 13.32 8.43
CA LYS A 53 -6.61 13.24 9.50
C LYS A 53 -6.33 12.12 10.49
N LYS A 54 -5.80 10.99 10.00
CA LYS A 54 -5.46 9.84 10.83
C LYS A 54 -3.96 9.71 10.94
N PHE A 55 -3.46 9.60 12.18
CA PHE A 55 -2.06 9.34 12.48
C PHE A 55 -1.08 10.28 11.75
N PRO A 56 -1.26 11.63 11.88
CA PRO A 56 -0.31 12.56 11.27
C PRO A 56 1.10 12.36 11.84
N ASN A 57 2.11 12.57 11.02
CA ASN A 57 3.53 12.44 11.38
C ASN A 57 3.99 11.04 11.80
N MET A 58 3.14 10.03 11.69
CA MET A 58 3.51 8.65 12.02
C MET A 58 4.32 8.03 10.89
N TRP A 59 5.26 7.17 11.27
CA TRP A 59 6.08 6.41 10.33
C TRP A 59 5.41 5.06 10.03
N THR A 60 5.39 4.67 8.78
CA THR A 60 4.73 3.44 8.34
C THR A 60 5.38 2.91 7.05
N ASN A 61 4.99 1.71 6.64
CA ASN A 61 5.32 1.23 5.31
C ASN A 61 4.34 1.81 4.27
N THR A 62 4.66 1.66 3.00
CA THR A 62 3.79 2.09 1.91
C THR A 62 2.58 1.16 1.82
N GLY A 63 1.42 1.72 1.58
CA GLY A 63 0.20 0.91 1.42
C GLY A 63 -0.99 1.75 0.98
N GLY A 64 -2.09 1.07 0.72
CA GLY A 64 -3.32 1.72 0.33
C GLY A 64 -4.40 0.73 -0.07
N ALA A 65 -5.57 1.26 -0.39
CA ALA A 65 -6.70 0.47 -0.85
C ALA A 65 -6.69 0.35 -2.37
N CYS A 66 -7.08 -0.82 -2.88
CA CYS A 66 -7.29 -1.03 -4.30
C CYS A 66 -8.53 -0.27 -4.74
N ILE A 67 -8.40 0.47 -5.83
CA ILE A 67 -9.53 1.13 -6.48
C ILE A 67 -10.31 0.07 -7.27
N ALA A 68 -11.62 0.23 -7.42
CA ALA A 68 -12.46 -0.68 -8.18
C ALA A 68 -11.86 -0.92 -9.58
N GLY A 69 -11.74 -2.17 -9.95
CA GLY A 69 -11.15 -2.60 -11.23
C GLY A 69 -9.64 -2.83 -11.20
N GLU A 70 -8.94 -2.43 -10.15
CA GLU A 70 -7.50 -2.68 -10.01
C GLU A 70 -7.23 -4.07 -9.46
N THR A 71 -6.18 -4.70 -9.94
CA THR A 71 -5.62 -5.89 -9.30
C THR A 71 -4.68 -5.45 -8.16
N SER A 72 -4.32 -6.40 -7.31
CA SER A 72 -3.39 -6.16 -6.20
C SER A 72 -2.07 -5.55 -6.68
N ILE A 73 -1.45 -6.13 -7.71
CA ILE A 73 -0.16 -5.65 -8.22
C ILE A 73 -0.29 -4.28 -8.90
N GLU A 74 -1.39 -4.01 -9.59
CA GLU A 74 -1.64 -2.68 -10.17
C GLU A 74 -1.71 -1.61 -9.08
N THR A 75 -2.30 -1.94 -7.95
CA THR A 75 -2.36 -1.04 -6.79
C THR A 75 -0.96 -0.77 -6.24
N VAL A 76 -0.11 -1.80 -6.18
CA VAL A 76 1.29 -1.64 -5.76
C VAL A 76 2.00 -0.60 -6.63
N PHE A 77 1.89 -0.72 -7.94
CA PHE A 77 2.52 0.23 -8.89
C PHE A 77 1.98 1.64 -8.71
N ARG A 78 0.66 1.77 -8.57
CA ARG A 78 0.03 3.10 -8.42
C ARG A 78 0.46 3.77 -7.10
N GLU A 79 0.38 3.06 -5.99
CA GLU A 79 0.73 3.62 -4.68
C GLU A 79 2.20 4.01 -4.58
N LEU A 80 3.10 3.19 -5.11
CA LEU A 80 4.54 3.52 -5.14
C LEU A 80 4.81 4.77 -5.96
N LYS A 81 4.12 4.91 -7.09
CA LYS A 81 4.27 6.08 -7.96
C LYS A 81 3.73 7.34 -7.30
N GLU A 82 2.53 7.26 -6.71
CA GLU A 82 1.89 8.41 -6.08
C GLU A 82 2.63 8.87 -4.83
N GLU A 83 3.01 7.95 -3.96
CA GLU A 83 3.56 8.29 -2.66
C GLU A 83 5.06 8.59 -2.68
N LEU A 84 5.83 7.86 -3.49
CA LEU A 84 7.30 7.93 -3.45
C LEU A 84 7.95 8.19 -4.80
N ASP A 85 7.17 8.20 -5.87
CA ASP A 85 7.65 8.31 -7.26
C ASP A 85 8.58 7.16 -7.64
N ILE A 86 8.24 5.96 -7.24
CA ILE A 86 8.97 4.73 -7.55
C ILE A 86 8.21 3.93 -8.60
N THR A 87 8.94 3.44 -9.62
CA THR A 87 8.41 2.48 -10.59
C THR A 87 9.23 1.19 -10.46
N PRO A 88 8.69 0.16 -9.77
CA PRO A 88 9.46 -1.06 -9.54
C PRO A 88 9.52 -1.94 -10.77
N SER A 89 10.49 -2.87 -10.79
CA SER A 89 10.48 -3.99 -11.73
C SER A 89 9.61 -5.11 -11.16
N VAL A 90 8.79 -5.71 -12.00
CA VAL A 90 7.97 -6.87 -11.62
C VAL A 90 8.83 -8.01 -11.06
N ASP A 91 10.03 -8.17 -11.59
CA ASP A 91 10.95 -9.24 -11.18
C ASP A 91 11.43 -9.08 -9.73
N ASN A 92 11.32 -7.88 -9.18
CA ASN A 92 11.75 -7.56 -7.82
C ASN A 92 10.58 -7.56 -6.82
N LEU A 93 9.38 -7.83 -7.30
CA LEU A 93 8.16 -7.88 -6.46
C LEU A 93 7.78 -9.32 -6.14
N GLU A 94 7.40 -9.56 -4.90
CA GLU A 94 6.92 -10.85 -4.43
C GLU A 94 5.73 -10.68 -3.50
N LEU A 95 4.68 -11.44 -3.73
CA LEU A 95 3.56 -11.52 -2.79
C LEU A 95 4.00 -12.40 -1.61
N ILE A 96 4.14 -11.80 -0.43
CA ILE A 96 4.67 -12.47 0.75
C ILE A 96 3.57 -13.15 1.55
N ALA A 97 2.44 -12.50 1.72
CA ALA A 97 1.36 -12.97 2.58
C ALA A 97 0.05 -12.30 2.19
N SER A 98 -1.04 -12.89 2.66
CA SER A 98 -2.38 -12.34 2.52
C SER A 98 -3.14 -12.69 3.77
N TYR A 99 -3.84 -11.73 4.34
CA TYR A 99 -4.64 -11.99 5.55
C TYR A 99 -5.93 -11.17 5.56
N LYS A 100 -6.89 -11.60 6.34
CA LYS A 100 -8.20 -10.97 6.45
C LYS A 100 -8.30 -10.18 7.75
N ARG A 101 -8.83 -8.97 7.63
CA ARG A 101 -9.21 -8.14 8.79
C ARG A 101 -10.74 -8.02 8.80
N GLU A 102 -11.26 -7.13 9.66
CA GLU A 102 -12.72 -6.96 9.80
C GLU A 102 -13.40 -6.49 8.52
N LYS A 103 -12.77 -5.55 7.82
CA LYS A 103 -13.36 -4.90 6.63
C LYS A 103 -12.51 -5.02 5.38
N ASP A 104 -11.37 -5.68 5.44
CA ASP A 104 -10.51 -5.85 4.27
C ASP A 104 -9.72 -7.15 4.28
N TYR A 105 -9.23 -7.51 3.10
CA TYR A 105 -8.12 -8.42 2.93
C TYR A 105 -6.89 -7.57 2.66
N VAL A 106 -5.75 -7.94 3.22
CA VAL A 106 -4.48 -7.24 3.01
C VAL A 106 -3.51 -8.16 2.30
N ASP A 107 -3.10 -7.76 1.11
CA ASP A 107 -2.00 -8.41 0.40
C ASP A 107 -0.70 -7.70 0.78
N VAL A 108 0.26 -8.46 1.29
CA VAL A 108 1.56 -7.94 1.70
C VAL A 108 2.59 -8.29 0.63
N TRP A 109 3.16 -7.25 0.02
CA TRP A 109 4.15 -7.37 -1.04
C TRP A 109 5.53 -7.00 -0.53
N GLY A 110 6.54 -7.67 -1.05
CA GLY A 110 7.94 -7.31 -0.84
C GLY A 110 8.55 -6.79 -2.13
N LEU A 111 9.33 -5.72 -2.03
CA LEU A 111 10.08 -5.16 -3.13
C LEU A 111 11.55 -5.10 -2.74
N LYS A 112 12.40 -5.80 -3.48
CA LYS A 112 13.86 -5.71 -3.32
C LYS A 112 14.38 -4.64 -4.25
N GLN A 113 14.81 -3.52 -3.70
CA GLN A 113 15.32 -2.42 -4.52
C GLN A 113 16.20 -1.49 -3.68
N ASN A 114 17.34 -1.13 -4.24
CA ASN A 114 18.18 -0.08 -3.68
C ASN A 114 17.65 1.26 -4.19
N ILE A 115 17.27 2.13 -3.28
CA ILE A 115 16.71 3.43 -3.59
C ILE A 115 17.48 4.48 -2.81
N ASN A 116 17.90 5.52 -3.52
CA ASN A 116 18.49 6.69 -2.89
C ASN A 116 17.34 7.60 -2.41
N ILE A 117 17.32 7.93 -1.15
CA ILE A 117 16.26 8.77 -0.55
C ILE A 117 16.13 10.10 -1.29
N THR A 118 17.24 10.65 -1.79
CA THR A 118 17.22 11.93 -2.51
C THR A 118 16.52 11.86 -3.86
N ASP A 119 16.29 10.66 -4.40
CA ASP A 119 15.57 10.46 -5.67
C ASP A 119 14.07 10.35 -5.48
N LEU A 120 13.61 10.24 -4.26
CA LEU A 120 12.18 10.11 -3.95
C LEU A 120 11.47 11.45 -4.12
N LYS A 121 10.20 11.36 -4.56
CA LYS A 121 9.33 12.54 -4.67
C LYS A 121 8.00 12.22 -4.01
N PHE A 122 7.55 13.12 -3.17
CA PHE A 122 6.29 12.98 -2.44
C PHE A 122 5.21 13.81 -3.15
N ASN A 123 4.58 13.19 -4.15
CA ASN A 123 3.74 13.91 -5.13
C ASN A 123 2.31 14.17 -4.65
N ASP A 124 1.81 13.42 -3.66
CA ASP A 124 0.38 13.40 -3.34
C ASP A 124 0.02 14.07 -2.02
N ASN A 125 0.94 14.76 -1.36
CA ASN A 125 0.74 15.40 -0.07
C ASN A 125 0.36 14.44 1.08
N GLU A 126 0.43 13.14 0.86
CA GLU A 126 0.14 12.14 1.90
C GLU A 126 1.37 11.71 2.67
N VAL A 127 2.54 11.88 2.06
CA VAL A 127 3.85 11.51 2.63
C VAL A 127 4.76 12.75 2.61
N GLN A 128 5.47 12.97 3.70
CA GLN A 128 6.36 14.13 3.83
C GLN A 128 7.85 13.76 3.98
N ASP A 129 8.16 12.52 4.29
CA ASP A 129 9.56 12.08 4.48
C ASP A 129 9.65 10.56 4.34
N ALA A 130 10.87 10.08 4.14
CA ALA A 130 11.17 8.64 4.10
C ALA A 130 12.59 8.40 4.60
N LYS A 131 12.83 7.21 5.14
CA LYS A 131 14.17 6.82 5.59
C LYS A 131 14.32 5.30 5.58
N TRP A 132 15.58 4.85 5.48
CA TRP A 132 15.94 3.46 5.66
C TRP A 132 16.19 3.18 7.15
N VAL A 133 15.67 2.05 7.63
CA VAL A 133 15.87 1.63 9.03
C VAL A 133 16.30 0.17 9.07
N THR A 134 17.07 -0.18 10.08
CA THR A 134 17.48 -1.58 10.28
C THR A 134 16.35 -2.35 10.96
N VAL A 135 16.30 -3.66 10.68
CA VAL A 135 15.35 -4.58 11.30
C VAL A 135 16.00 -5.21 12.51
N GLU A 136 15.78 -4.64 13.68
CA GLU A 136 16.27 -5.22 14.93
C GLU A 136 15.23 -5.16 16.02
#